data_9ce588a215dee1d24b4c38e43df6cbb7
#
_entry.id   9ce588a215dee1d24b4c38e43df6cbb7
#
_cell.length_a   1.000
_cell.length_b   1.000
_cell.length_c   1.000
_cell.angle_alpha   90.00
_cell.angle_beta   90.00
_cell.angle_gamma   90.00
#
_symmetry.space_group_name_H-M   'P 1'
#
loop_
_entity.id
_entity.type
_entity.pdbx_description
1 polymer ?
#
loop_
_entity_poly.entity_id
_entity_poly.type
_entity_poly.pdbx_seq_one_letter_code
_entity_poly.pdbx_strand_id
1 'polypeptide(L)'
;MKLNLIASIPLRPVIERMLSASPHRLEPVYLPAARADRPAFLRERIARAEGFDALLLADGAELLDGEGLAAGTVPLVLPRVHNCVSLLLGGAPRYRGLFGLHGGELCWRAPLCAEELFFTPRADC
;
A
#
# COMPACT_ATOMS: atom_id res chain seq x y z
N MET A 1 16.60 -3.32 -10.80
CA MET A 1 16.42 -3.96 -9.47
C MET A 1 15.26 -4.95 -9.51
N LYS A 2 15.34 -5.97 -8.70
CA LYS A 2 14.24 -6.91 -8.47
C LYS A 2 13.55 -6.56 -7.15
N LEU A 3 12.27 -6.16 -7.22
CA LEU A 3 11.52 -5.64 -6.09
C LEU A 3 10.27 -6.48 -5.85
N ASN A 4 10.00 -6.83 -4.60
CA ASN A 4 8.72 -7.40 -4.19
C ASN A 4 7.81 -6.27 -3.72
N LEU A 5 6.70 -6.06 -4.40
CA LEU A 5 5.75 -4.99 -4.12
C LEU A 5 4.55 -5.54 -3.36
N ILE A 6 4.41 -5.15 -2.11
CA ILE A 6 3.31 -5.56 -1.23
C ILE A 6 2.31 -4.41 -1.16
N ALA A 7 1.07 -4.68 -1.52
CA ALA A 7 0.03 -3.66 -1.63
C ALA A 7 -1.35 -4.19 -1.28
N SER A 8 -2.24 -3.31 -0.87
CA SER A 8 -3.65 -3.64 -0.72
C SER A 8 -4.34 -3.84 -2.08
N ILE A 9 -5.40 -4.63 -2.10
CA ILE A 9 -6.18 -4.95 -3.30
C ILE A 9 -6.63 -3.70 -4.07
N PRO A 10 -7.05 -2.59 -3.44
CA PRO A 10 -7.42 -1.37 -4.15
C PRO A 10 -6.34 -0.78 -5.06
N LEU A 11 -5.06 -1.03 -4.78
CA LEU A 11 -3.95 -0.56 -5.60
C LEU A 11 -3.67 -1.47 -6.81
N ARG A 12 -4.25 -2.66 -6.85
CA ARG A 12 -4.00 -3.67 -7.88
C ARG A 12 -4.15 -3.15 -9.31
N PRO A 13 -5.25 -2.46 -9.71
CA PRO A 13 -5.40 -2.01 -11.08
C PRO A 13 -4.31 -1.02 -11.52
N VAL A 14 -3.89 -0.15 -10.61
CA VAL A 14 -2.82 0.81 -10.87
C VAL A 14 -1.48 0.11 -11.00
N ILE A 15 -1.18 -0.79 -10.08
CA ILE A 15 0.08 -1.54 -10.05
C ILE A 15 0.22 -2.38 -11.33
N GLU A 16 -0.80 -3.15 -11.70
CA GLU A 16 -0.76 -4.01 -12.88
C GLU A 16 -0.53 -3.23 -14.18
N ARG A 17 -1.08 -2.02 -14.28
CA ARG A 17 -0.81 -1.13 -15.41
C ARG A 17 0.63 -0.62 -15.45
N MET A 18 1.25 -0.46 -14.30
CA MET A 18 2.60 0.07 -14.21
C MET A 18 3.69 -0.99 -14.36
N LEU A 19 3.37 -2.27 -14.21
CA LEU A 19 4.38 -3.34 -14.25
C LEU A 19 5.20 -3.35 -15.53
N SER A 20 4.55 -3.19 -16.68
CA SER A 20 5.22 -3.18 -17.98
C SER A 20 5.99 -1.90 -18.28
N ALA A 21 5.64 -0.79 -17.62
CA ALA A 21 6.28 0.51 -17.81
C ALA A 21 7.49 0.72 -16.89
N SER A 22 7.63 -0.08 -15.85
CA SER A 22 8.74 0.03 -14.90
C SER A 22 10.05 -0.48 -15.49
N PRO A 23 11.18 0.24 -15.30
CA PRO A 23 12.49 -0.27 -15.65
C PRO A 23 13.00 -1.38 -14.70
N HIS A 24 12.28 -1.59 -13.59
CA HIS A 24 12.59 -2.59 -12.57
C HIS A 24 11.70 -3.82 -12.73
N ARG A 25 12.21 -4.97 -12.31
CA ARG A 25 11.40 -6.18 -12.20
C ARG A 25 10.58 -6.12 -10.92
N LEU A 26 9.29 -5.92 -11.06
CA LEU A 26 8.34 -5.86 -9.95
C LEU A 26 7.58 -7.18 -9.85
N GLU A 27 7.54 -7.75 -8.65
CA GLU A 27 6.72 -8.91 -8.33
C GLU A 27 5.67 -8.48 -7.29
N PRO A 28 4.42 -8.21 -7.73
CA PRO A 28 3.38 -7.75 -6.81
C PRO A 28 2.80 -8.90 -6.00
N VAL A 29 2.51 -8.63 -4.75
CA VAL A 29 1.76 -9.48 -3.84
C VAL A 29 0.73 -8.63 -3.12
N TYR A 30 -0.50 -9.12 -3.06
CA TYR A 30 -1.58 -8.34 -2.45
C TYR A 30 -1.90 -8.83 -1.04
N LEU A 31 -2.15 -7.87 -0.16
CA LEU A 31 -2.49 -8.12 1.24
C LEU A 31 -3.81 -8.89 1.36
N PRO A 32 -3.96 -9.71 2.41
CA PRO A 32 -5.26 -10.30 2.74
C PRO A 32 -6.34 -9.23 2.86
N ALA A 33 -7.56 -9.54 2.43
CA ALA A 33 -8.69 -8.63 2.56
C ALA A 33 -9.02 -8.35 4.02
N ALA A 34 -8.98 -9.38 4.87
CA ALA A 34 -9.17 -9.25 6.30
C ALA A 34 -7.97 -8.55 6.95
N ARG A 35 -8.20 -7.40 7.58
CA ARG A 35 -7.15 -6.61 8.24
C ARG A 35 -6.42 -7.39 9.33
N ALA A 36 -7.16 -8.17 10.10
CA ALA A 36 -6.60 -8.97 11.18
C ALA A 36 -5.50 -9.95 10.72
N ASP A 37 -5.53 -10.36 9.46
CA ASP A 37 -4.56 -11.31 8.90
C ASP A 37 -3.30 -10.63 8.35
N ARG A 38 -3.32 -9.30 8.17
CA ARG A 38 -2.23 -8.56 7.55
C ARG A 38 -0.93 -8.56 8.36
N PRO A 39 -0.93 -8.36 9.68
CA PRO A 39 0.31 -8.37 10.45
C PRO A 39 1.06 -9.70 10.36
N ALA A 40 0.38 -10.83 10.49
CA ALA A 40 0.98 -12.14 10.36
C ALA A 40 1.50 -12.40 8.95
N PHE A 41 0.73 -12.02 7.94
CA PHE A 41 1.12 -12.11 6.54
C PHE A 41 2.40 -11.31 6.25
N LEU A 42 2.47 -10.07 6.71
CA LEU A 42 3.65 -9.21 6.52
C LEU A 42 4.88 -9.77 7.22
N ARG A 43 4.76 -10.19 8.47
CA ARG A 43 5.88 -10.79 9.21
C ARG A 43 6.42 -12.04 8.51
N GLU A 44 5.55 -12.92 8.06
CA GLU A 44 5.95 -14.11 7.32
C GLU A 44 6.64 -13.76 5.99
N ARG A 45 6.08 -12.80 5.26
CA ARG A 45 6.63 -12.35 3.98
C ARG A 45 8.01 -11.75 4.14
N ILE A 46 8.20 -10.89 5.14
CA ILE A 46 9.49 -10.28 5.46
C ILE A 46 10.51 -11.34 5.88
N ALA A 47 10.12 -12.27 6.72
CA ALA A 47 11.01 -13.32 7.22
C ALA A 47 11.49 -14.29 6.13
N ARG A 48 10.65 -14.56 5.14
CA ARG A 48 10.95 -15.47 4.01
C ARG A 48 11.48 -14.78 2.78
N ALA A 49 11.57 -13.46 2.77
CA ALA A 49 12.05 -12.73 1.61
C ALA A 49 13.53 -13.03 1.34
N GLU A 50 13.77 -13.46 0.12
CA GLU A 50 15.12 -13.67 -0.39
C GLU A 50 15.16 -13.40 -1.91
N GLY A 51 16.31 -13.04 -2.42
CA GLY A 51 16.49 -12.82 -3.86
C GLY A 51 15.86 -11.52 -4.40
N PHE A 52 15.43 -10.60 -3.53
CA PHE A 52 14.97 -9.26 -3.86
C PHE A 52 15.98 -8.21 -3.39
N ASP A 53 16.05 -7.11 -4.13
CA ASP A 53 16.83 -5.95 -3.72
C ASP A 53 16.13 -5.14 -2.62
N ALA A 54 14.79 -5.14 -2.63
CA ALA A 54 13.97 -4.54 -1.57
C ALA A 54 12.54 -5.10 -1.56
N LEU A 55 11.86 -4.94 -0.42
CA LEU A 55 10.43 -5.09 -0.27
C LEU A 55 9.81 -3.70 -0.20
N LEU A 56 8.85 -3.40 -1.07
CA LEU A 56 8.13 -2.14 -1.08
C LEU A 56 6.74 -2.33 -0.47
N LEU A 57 6.43 -1.57 0.59
CA LEU A 57 5.11 -1.55 1.21
C LEU A 57 4.33 -0.34 0.68
N ALA A 58 3.53 -0.54 -0.36
CA ALA A 58 2.90 0.56 -1.09
C ALA A 58 1.90 1.38 -0.28
N ASP A 59 1.19 0.75 0.65
CA ASP A 59 0.18 1.43 1.48
C ASP A 59 0.77 2.34 2.56
N GLY A 60 2.08 2.32 2.76
CA GLY A 60 2.75 3.22 3.68
C GLY A 60 2.57 2.89 5.16
N ALA A 61 2.50 3.94 5.99
CA ALA A 61 2.56 3.81 7.45
C ALA A 61 1.41 3.03 8.08
N GLU A 62 0.26 2.95 7.43
CA GLU A 62 -0.88 2.18 7.91
C GLU A 62 -0.54 0.70 8.15
N LEU A 63 0.39 0.15 7.37
CA LEU A 63 0.82 -1.23 7.53
C LEU A 63 1.66 -1.50 8.78
N LEU A 64 2.16 -0.45 9.42
CA LEU A 64 2.98 -0.58 10.63
C LEU A 64 2.15 -0.88 11.89
N ASP A 65 0.88 -0.54 11.88
CA ASP A 65 -0.16 -0.84 12.89
C ASP A 65 0.29 -0.76 14.36
N GLY A 66 1.08 0.29 14.68
CA GLY A 66 1.54 0.57 16.05
C GLY A 66 2.63 -0.33 16.62
N GLU A 67 2.79 -1.54 16.12
CA GLU A 67 3.83 -2.47 16.59
C GLU A 67 5.14 -2.34 15.82
N GLY A 68 5.11 -1.68 14.68
CA GLY A 68 6.23 -1.59 13.78
C GLY A 68 6.54 -2.90 13.04
N LEU A 69 7.36 -2.81 12.03
CA LEU A 69 7.89 -3.94 11.28
C LEU A 69 9.41 -3.85 11.25
N ALA A 70 10.07 -4.96 11.50
CA ALA A 70 11.52 -5.07 11.35
C ALA A 70 11.86 -5.71 10.01
N ALA A 71 12.79 -5.10 9.29
CA ALA A 71 13.36 -5.70 8.09
C ALA A 71 14.13 -6.98 8.45
N GLY A 72 14.06 -7.97 7.57
CA GLY A 72 14.92 -9.14 7.63
C GLY A 72 16.22 -8.91 6.86
N THR A 73 16.63 -9.88 6.04
CA THR A 73 17.82 -9.76 5.18
C THR A 73 17.61 -8.84 3.98
N VAL A 74 16.37 -8.67 3.54
CA VAL A 74 15.98 -7.78 2.44
C VAL A 74 15.51 -6.44 3.00
N PRO A 75 16.00 -5.31 2.50
CA PRO A 75 15.57 -3.99 2.95
C PRO A 75 14.07 -3.78 2.78
N LEU A 76 13.47 -3.09 3.74
CA LEU A 76 12.06 -2.74 3.75
C LEU A 76 11.90 -1.25 3.46
N VAL A 77 11.11 -0.92 2.45
CA VAL A 77 10.91 0.46 2.00
C VAL A 77 9.42 0.81 2.02
N LEU A 78 9.11 1.96 2.61
CA LEU A 78 7.75 2.51 2.63
C LEU A 78 7.75 3.92 2.04
N PRO A 79 6.74 4.28 1.25
CA PRO A 79 6.52 5.68 0.93
C PRO A 79 6.07 6.45 2.19
N ARG A 80 6.38 7.74 2.24
CA ARG A 80 5.97 8.62 3.35
C ARG A 80 4.52 9.05 3.22
N VAL A 81 3.63 8.09 3.19
CA VAL A 81 2.18 8.27 3.13
C VAL A 81 1.53 7.46 4.24
N HIS A 82 0.31 7.84 4.63
CA HIS A 82 -0.40 7.12 5.68
C HIS A 82 -1.04 5.83 5.14
N ASN A 83 -1.69 5.94 3.98
CA ASN A 83 -2.48 4.85 3.39
C ASN A 83 -2.49 4.91 1.85
N CYS A 84 -3.17 3.96 1.22
CA CYS A 84 -3.30 3.86 -0.23
C CYS A 84 -3.96 5.09 -0.86
N VAL A 85 -4.91 5.73 -0.19
CA VAL A 85 -5.57 6.95 -0.69
C VAL A 85 -4.57 8.10 -0.76
N SER A 86 -3.77 8.30 0.28
CA SER A 86 -2.70 9.30 0.29
C SER A 86 -1.69 9.07 -0.83
N LEU A 87 -1.35 7.81 -1.10
CA LEU A 87 -0.46 7.44 -2.20
C LEU A 87 -1.05 7.85 -3.55
N LEU A 88 -2.30 7.49 -3.82
CA LEU A 88 -3.00 7.78 -5.08
C LEU A 88 -3.20 9.28 -5.30
N LEU A 89 -3.34 10.05 -4.23
CA LEU A 89 -3.43 11.52 -4.27
C LEU A 89 -2.08 12.22 -4.47
N GLY A 90 -0.99 11.49 -4.42
CA GLY A 90 0.35 12.04 -4.62
C GLY A 90 1.00 12.56 -3.33
N GLY A 91 0.48 12.20 -2.17
CA GLY A 91 1.11 12.48 -0.88
C GLY A 91 0.19 12.99 0.23
N ALA A 92 0.72 12.97 1.44
CA ALA A 92 0.00 13.34 2.65
C ALA A 92 -0.50 14.79 2.69
N PRO A 93 0.21 15.81 2.17
CA PRO A 93 -0.30 17.18 2.18
C PRO A 93 -1.60 17.34 1.40
N ARG A 94 -1.68 16.72 0.22
CA ARG A 94 -2.87 16.77 -0.62
C ARG A 94 -4.05 16.03 0.01
N TYR A 95 -3.79 14.88 0.61
CA TYR A 95 -4.79 14.13 1.36
C TYR A 95 -5.37 14.96 2.50
N ARG A 96 -4.52 15.57 3.34
CA ARG A 96 -4.95 16.41 4.47
C ARG A 96 -5.76 17.62 4.01
N GLY A 97 -5.35 18.25 2.92
CA GLY A 97 -6.07 19.39 2.35
C GLY A 97 -7.49 19.02 1.94
N LEU A 98 -7.65 17.94 1.18
CA LEU A 98 -8.96 17.46 0.73
C LEU A 98 -9.83 16.99 1.92
N PHE A 99 -9.24 16.26 2.86
CA PHE A 99 -9.92 15.80 4.05
C PHE A 99 -10.47 16.96 4.89
N GLY A 100 -9.68 18.01 5.07
CA GLY A 100 -10.12 19.22 5.79
C GLY A 100 -11.24 19.97 5.06
N LEU A 101 -11.19 20.08 3.73
CA LEU A 101 -12.23 20.72 2.94
C LEU A 101 -13.58 20.01 3.03
N HIS A 102 -13.60 18.71 3.28
CA HIS A 102 -14.80 17.89 3.38
C HIS A 102 -15.21 17.59 4.83
N GLY A 103 -14.76 18.40 5.79
CA GLY A 103 -15.16 18.28 7.19
C GLY A 103 -14.73 16.98 7.87
N GLY A 104 -13.67 16.35 7.37
CA GLY A 104 -13.17 15.08 7.88
C GLY A 104 -13.88 13.86 7.32
N GLU A 105 -14.75 14.03 6.35
CA GLU A 105 -15.40 12.94 5.61
C GLU A 105 -15.00 12.98 4.15
N LEU A 106 -14.42 11.91 3.67
CA LEU A 106 -14.00 11.77 2.29
C LEU A 106 -14.36 10.36 1.80
N CYS A 107 -15.24 10.29 0.82
CA CYS A 107 -15.48 9.05 0.08
C CYS A 107 -14.56 9.03 -1.14
N TRP A 108 -13.78 7.99 -1.26
CA TRP A 108 -12.89 7.78 -2.39
C TRP A 108 -13.38 6.63 -3.26
N ARG A 109 -13.43 6.87 -4.55
CA ARG A 109 -13.69 5.83 -5.56
C ARG A 109 -12.48 5.74 -6.48
N ALA A 110 -11.82 4.60 -6.50
CA ALA A 110 -10.71 4.39 -7.41
C ALA A 110 -11.23 4.18 -8.84
N PRO A 111 -10.94 5.09 -9.78
CA PRO A 111 -11.54 5.06 -11.12
C PRO A 111 -11.07 3.91 -11.99
N LEU A 112 -10.05 3.19 -11.55
CA LEU A 112 -9.45 2.07 -12.28
C LEU A 112 -9.90 0.70 -11.77
N CYS A 113 -10.69 0.65 -10.71
CA CYS A 113 -11.25 -0.59 -10.19
C CYS A 113 -12.56 -0.92 -10.93
N ALA A 114 -12.64 -2.13 -11.47
CA ALA A 114 -13.90 -2.65 -12.04
C ALA A 114 -14.96 -2.84 -10.95
N GLU A 115 -14.53 -3.07 -9.72
CA GLU A 115 -15.38 -3.14 -8.54
C GLU A 115 -15.38 -1.78 -7.84
N GLU A 116 -16.56 -1.33 -7.43
CA GLU A 116 -16.72 -0.10 -6.68
C GLU A 116 -16.22 -0.30 -5.26
N LEU A 117 -14.99 0.13 -5.01
CA LEU A 117 -14.43 0.17 -3.68
C LEU A 117 -14.63 1.56 -3.10
N PHE A 118 -15.53 1.67 -2.15
CA PHE A 118 -15.76 2.90 -1.41
C PHE A 118 -14.85 2.91 -0.18
N PHE A 119 -14.01 3.93 -0.10
CA PHE A 119 -13.22 4.21 1.10
C PHE A 119 -13.82 5.43 1.77
N THR A 120 -14.21 5.27 3.02
CA THR A 120 -14.41 6.41 3.89
C THR A 120 -13.11 6.66 4.67
N PRO A 121 -12.84 7.87 5.13
CA PRO A 121 -11.63 8.16 5.90
C PRO A 121 -11.50 7.37 7.20
N ARG A 122 -12.60 6.82 7.66
CA ARG A 122 -12.67 5.90 8.81
C ARG A 122 -12.68 4.44 8.40
N ALA A 123 -12.94 4.17 7.13
CA ALA A 123 -12.77 2.84 6.59
C ALA A 123 -11.32 2.72 6.19
N ASP A 124 -10.68 1.92 6.87
CA ASP A 124 -9.30 1.55 6.65
C ASP A 124 -9.09 1.05 5.22
N CYS A 125 -8.18 1.62 4.52
CA CYS A 125 -7.69 1.09 3.25
C CYS A 125 -7.31 -0.36 3.35
#